data_08caa030f4eedca356a9d8c549c92964
#
_entry.id   08caa030f4eedca356a9d8c549c92964
#
_cell.length_a   1.000
_cell.length_b   1.000
_cell.length_c   1.000
_cell.angle_alpha   90.00
_cell.angle_beta   90.00
_cell.angle_gamma   90.00
#
_symmetry.space_group_name_H-M   'P 1'
#
loop_
_entity.id
_entity.type
_entity.pdbx_description
1 polymer ?
#
loop_
_entity_poly.entity_id
_entity_poly.type
_entity_poly.pdbx_seq_one_letter_code
_entity_poly.pdbx_strand_id
1 'polypeptide(L)'
;MIWNEPNNKSHWDPEVDPEWRMFADTVIRAGTAIHAANPAVTRVLGGMSPIDPHWVNHMRSLGALDAVDVVAVHGFPLDWNLWSIHDWPAKIAEIEAVVPDKPVWVTEVGVGSFGAEEVQVFGVQKTAELLVGRVPNIYWYSLFDLPQAWGATTRHREAEGSSYYRHFYMGLIREDGSTKPALENYAKVAGEMGLMQWFHYEDPRLDDAVRWMKRLGTKKLRTGLSWADSFRPNALDWFDRQMEALQDFEVTVTFCFTPEHLGIQPHHTSAAREPQQFADFCASMIERYAPASAASPTLALA
;
A
#
# COMPACT_ATOMS: atom_id res chain seq x y z
N MET A 1 6.09 -4.67 -2.59
CA MET A 1 6.03 -3.22 -2.86
C MET A 1 7.04 -2.53 -1.96
N ILE A 2 7.85 -1.64 -2.53
CA ILE A 2 8.94 -0.98 -1.83
C ILE A 2 8.46 0.40 -1.38
N TRP A 3 8.29 0.55 -0.06
CA TRP A 3 7.75 1.72 0.62
C TRP A 3 6.25 2.00 0.37
N ASN A 4 5.74 3.07 1.02
CA ASN A 4 4.38 3.59 0.91
C ASN A 4 4.43 5.11 0.80
N GLU A 5 3.74 5.69 -0.17
CA GLU A 5 3.57 7.14 -0.40
C GLU A 5 4.84 7.99 -0.22
N PRO A 6 5.94 7.64 -0.88
CA PRO A 6 7.24 8.24 -0.61
C PRO A 6 7.34 9.73 -0.95
N ASN A 7 6.44 10.25 -1.80
CA ASN A 7 6.35 11.68 -2.09
C ASN A 7 5.40 12.44 -1.15
N ASN A 8 4.85 11.75 -0.14
CA ASN A 8 4.04 12.34 0.92
C ASN A 8 4.89 12.54 2.18
N LYS A 9 4.90 13.76 2.70
CA LYS A 9 5.65 14.13 3.92
C LYS A 9 5.29 13.30 5.15
N SER A 10 4.13 12.67 5.17
CA SER A 10 3.71 11.80 6.27
C SER A 10 4.36 10.41 6.22
N HIS A 11 4.95 10.01 5.09
CA HIS A 11 5.52 8.70 4.88
C HIS A 11 7.02 8.68 4.56
N TRP A 12 7.56 9.80 4.08
CA TRP A 12 8.99 10.01 3.89
C TRP A 12 9.36 11.44 4.31
N ASP A 13 10.38 11.58 5.15
CA ASP A 13 10.74 12.87 5.71
C ASP A 13 11.51 13.75 4.71
N PRO A 14 10.89 14.80 4.15
CA PRO A 14 11.54 15.67 3.20
C PRO A 14 12.60 16.59 3.84
N GLU A 15 12.65 16.72 5.16
CA GLU A 15 13.71 17.47 5.84
C GLU A 15 15.01 16.67 5.89
N VAL A 16 14.91 15.33 5.86
CA VAL A 16 16.06 14.42 5.82
C VAL A 16 16.53 14.19 4.38
N ASP A 17 15.60 14.06 3.43
CA ASP A 17 15.90 13.74 2.03
C ASP A 17 15.03 14.60 1.08
N PRO A 18 15.32 15.89 0.96
CA PRO A 18 14.50 16.84 0.17
C PRO A 18 14.49 16.54 -1.33
N GLU A 19 15.48 15.81 -1.83
CA GLU A 19 15.61 15.46 -3.24
C GLU A 19 15.37 13.98 -3.54
N TRP A 20 14.85 13.20 -2.57
CA TRP A 20 14.61 11.74 -2.68
C TRP A 20 15.82 10.92 -3.16
N ARG A 21 17.06 11.39 -2.96
CA ARG A 21 18.27 10.64 -3.34
C ARG A 21 18.47 9.41 -2.47
N MET A 22 18.21 9.54 -1.17
CA MET A 22 18.29 8.42 -0.23
C MET A 22 17.14 7.44 -0.47
N PHE A 23 15.96 7.94 -0.80
CA PHE A 23 14.83 7.10 -1.21
C PHE A 23 15.15 6.30 -2.47
N ALA A 24 15.71 6.94 -3.50
CA ALA A 24 16.09 6.27 -4.74
C ALA A 24 17.15 5.17 -4.49
N ASP A 25 18.18 5.44 -3.67
CA ASP A 25 19.18 4.42 -3.27
C ASP A 25 18.52 3.26 -2.50
N THR A 26 17.57 3.56 -1.61
CA THR A 26 16.79 2.55 -0.88
C THR A 26 16.01 1.65 -1.84
N VAL A 27 15.34 2.23 -2.85
CA VAL A 27 14.58 1.48 -3.88
C VAL A 27 15.51 0.60 -4.71
N ILE A 28 16.64 1.14 -5.16
CA ILE A 28 17.63 0.41 -5.97
C ILE A 28 18.17 -0.80 -5.22
N ARG A 29 18.58 -0.63 -3.96
CA ARG A 29 19.10 -1.72 -3.13
C ARG A 29 18.03 -2.75 -2.82
N ALA A 30 16.85 -2.32 -2.37
CA ALA A 30 15.74 -3.22 -2.05
C ALA A 30 15.27 -4.00 -3.29
N GLY A 31 15.07 -3.31 -4.43
CA GLY A 31 14.68 -3.96 -5.68
C GLY A 31 15.71 -4.98 -6.19
N THR A 32 16.99 -4.66 -6.06
CA THR A 32 18.08 -5.58 -6.38
C THR A 32 18.09 -6.80 -5.47
N ALA A 33 17.96 -6.59 -4.16
CA ALA A 33 17.95 -7.66 -3.17
C ALA A 33 16.73 -8.58 -3.29
N ILE A 34 15.53 -8.02 -3.53
CA ILE A 34 14.31 -8.79 -3.82
C ILE A 34 14.50 -9.65 -5.07
N HIS A 35 15.03 -9.09 -6.15
CA HIS A 35 15.26 -9.83 -7.40
C HIS A 35 16.29 -10.94 -7.21
N ALA A 36 17.33 -10.72 -6.42
CA ALA A 36 18.32 -11.74 -6.11
C ALA A 36 17.71 -12.88 -5.26
N ALA A 37 16.83 -12.56 -4.31
CA ALA A 37 16.15 -13.55 -3.47
C ALA A 37 15.15 -14.39 -4.27
N ASN A 38 14.34 -13.75 -5.11
CA ASN A 38 13.44 -14.42 -6.05
C ASN A 38 13.14 -13.54 -7.27
N PRO A 39 13.67 -13.86 -8.45
CA PRO A 39 13.45 -13.07 -9.67
C PRO A 39 12.02 -13.13 -10.22
N ALA A 40 11.16 -14.04 -9.73
CA ALA A 40 9.76 -14.14 -10.15
C ALA A 40 8.84 -13.18 -9.38
N VAL A 41 9.34 -12.54 -8.30
CA VAL A 41 8.56 -11.59 -7.52
C VAL A 41 8.50 -10.24 -8.22
N THR A 42 7.28 -9.74 -8.46
CA THR A 42 7.07 -8.40 -9.04
C THR A 42 7.45 -7.30 -8.04
N ARG A 43 8.35 -6.41 -8.46
CA ARG A 43 8.84 -5.28 -7.65
C ARG A 43 8.03 -4.03 -7.98
N VAL A 44 7.29 -3.52 -7.01
CA VAL A 44 6.42 -2.36 -7.17
C VAL A 44 7.01 -1.16 -6.46
N LEU A 45 7.17 -0.03 -7.16
CA LEU A 45 7.49 1.25 -6.53
C LEU A 45 6.32 1.67 -5.64
N GLY A 46 6.58 2.09 -4.41
CA GLY A 46 5.55 2.49 -3.45
C GLY A 46 4.56 3.49 -4.06
N GLY A 47 3.26 3.24 -3.81
CA GLY A 47 2.18 4.05 -4.39
C GLY A 47 2.35 5.52 -4.04
N MET A 48 2.48 6.36 -5.05
CA MET A 48 2.65 7.80 -4.83
C MET A 48 1.33 8.49 -4.49
N SER A 49 1.39 9.43 -3.54
CA SER A 49 0.29 10.33 -3.18
C SER A 49 0.85 11.70 -2.77
N PRO A 50 0.51 12.79 -3.46
CA PRO A 50 -0.36 12.87 -4.65
C PRO A 50 0.25 12.21 -5.90
N ILE A 51 -0.62 11.94 -6.90
CA ILE A 51 -0.17 11.46 -8.23
C ILE A 51 0.63 12.61 -8.89
N ASP A 52 1.93 12.35 -9.15
CA ASP A 52 2.88 13.36 -9.61
C ASP A 52 3.82 12.81 -10.69
N PRO A 53 3.56 13.08 -11.99
CA PRO A 53 4.44 12.69 -13.08
C PRO A 53 5.86 13.27 -12.99
N HIS A 54 6.02 14.45 -12.38
CA HIS A 54 7.33 15.08 -12.23
C HIS A 54 8.18 14.31 -11.21
N TRP A 55 7.57 13.87 -10.10
CA TRP A 55 8.25 13.02 -9.13
C TRP A 55 8.69 11.69 -9.75
N VAL A 56 7.84 11.05 -10.57
CA VAL A 56 8.20 9.81 -11.30
C VAL A 56 9.40 10.04 -12.22
N ASN A 57 9.40 11.12 -13.00
CA ASN A 57 10.55 11.48 -13.84
C ASN A 57 11.82 11.73 -13.03
N HIS A 58 11.68 12.33 -11.85
CA HIS A 58 12.80 12.50 -10.94
C HIS A 58 13.34 11.14 -10.45
N MET A 59 12.48 10.21 -10.04
CA MET A 59 12.87 8.84 -9.68
C MET A 59 13.56 8.12 -10.85
N ARG A 60 13.09 8.31 -12.08
CA ARG A 60 13.76 7.80 -13.28
C ARG A 60 15.17 8.38 -13.42
N SER A 61 15.33 9.69 -13.25
CA SER A 61 16.64 10.37 -13.37
C SER A 61 17.65 9.89 -12.31
N LEU A 62 17.16 9.40 -11.18
CA LEU A 62 17.98 8.82 -10.10
C LEU A 62 18.21 7.29 -10.28
N GLY A 63 17.66 6.66 -11.31
CA GLY A 63 17.85 5.23 -11.60
C GLY A 63 16.92 4.31 -10.79
N ALA A 64 16.02 4.84 -9.95
CA ALA A 64 15.15 4.03 -9.10
C ALA A 64 14.18 3.16 -9.91
N LEU A 65 13.72 3.62 -11.09
CA LEU A 65 12.78 2.87 -11.91
C LEU A 65 13.39 1.61 -12.53
N ASP A 66 14.71 1.52 -12.68
CA ASP A 66 15.37 0.32 -13.22
C ASP A 66 15.30 -0.86 -12.24
N ALA A 67 15.09 -0.57 -10.96
CA ALA A 67 15.02 -1.56 -9.90
C ALA A 67 13.60 -2.08 -9.62
N VAL A 68 12.57 -1.59 -10.33
CA VAL A 68 11.17 -1.96 -10.16
C VAL A 68 10.51 -2.34 -11.48
N ASP A 69 9.47 -3.15 -11.40
CA ASP A 69 8.72 -3.65 -12.56
C ASP A 69 7.43 -2.86 -12.79
N VAL A 70 6.89 -2.25 -11.72
CA VAL A 70 5.59 -1.57 -11.69
C VAL A 70 5.72 -0.23 -10.99
N VAL A 71 5.00 0.78 -11.48
CA VAL A 71 4.79 2.05 -10.79
C VAL A 71 3.38 2.08 -10.21
N ALA A 72 3.25 2.42 -8.93
CA ALA A 72 1.96 2.45 -8.26
C ALA A 72 1.53 3.86 -7.87
N VAL A 73 0.22 4.08 -7.86
CA VAL A 73 -0.42 5.35 -7.48
C VAL A 73 -1.50 5.12 -6.43
N HIS A 74 -1.74 6.13 -5.59
CA HIS A 74 -2.86 6.22 -4.67
C HIS A 74 -3.76 7.39 -5.01
N GLY A 75 -5.07 7.27 -4.76
CA GLY A 75 -5.99 8.37 -4.97
C GLY A 75 -7.26 8.30 -4.15
N PHE A 76 -7.59 9.44 -3.54
CA PHE A 76 -8.75 9.64 -2.67
C PHE A 76 -9.50 10.90 -3.09
N PRO A 77 -10.12 10.89 -4.29
CA PRO A 77 -10.58 12.11 -4.98
C PRO A 77 -11.68 12.89 -4.25
N LEU A 78 -12.51 12.22 -3.44
CA LEU A 78 -13.60 12.88 -2.70
C LEU A 78 -13.23 13.17 -1.23
N ASP A 79 -12.01 12.85 -0.82
CA ASP A 79 -11.57 13.01 0.56
C ASP A 79 -10.44 14.06 0.67
N TRP A 80 -9.17 13.68 0.49
CA TRP A 80 -8.06 14.64 0.63
C TRP A 80 -7.36 15.00 -0.68
N ASN A 81 -7.61 14.25 -1.75
CA ASN A 81 -7.22 14.70 -3.08
C ASN A 81 -8.34 15.56 -3.69
N LEU A 82 -8.00 16.77 -4.08
CA LEU A 82 -8.97 17.78 -4.54
C LEU A 82 -9.22 17.72 -6.06
N TRP A 83 -9.30 16.52 -6.64
CA TRP A 83 -9.67 16.31 -8.04
C TRP A 83 -10.93 15.46 -8.16
N SER A 84 -11.60 15.53 -9.31
CA SER A 84 -12.83 14.78 -9.54
C SER A 84 -12.57 13.29 -9.68
N ILE A 85 -13.41 12.43 -9.09
CA ILE A 85 -13.32 10.98 -9.28
C ILE A 85 -13.35 10.58 -10.77
N HIS A 86 -13.98 11.39 -11.62
CA HIS A 86 -14.02 11.18 -13.08
C HIS A 86 -12.66 11.39 -13.76
N ASP A 87 -11.69 12.02 -13.08
CA ASP A 87 -10.36 12.29 -13.62
C ASP A 87 -9.43 11.07 -13.52
N TRP A 88 -9.85 9.95 -12.90
CA TRP A 88 -9.04 8.74 -12.79
C TRP A 88 -8.37 8.32 -14.11
N PRO A 89 -9.10 8.22 -15.27
CA PRO A 89 -8.45 7.83 -16.52
C PRO A 89 -7.35 8.81 -16.96
N ALA A 90 -7.55 10.11 -16.74
CA ALA A 90 -6.56 11.14 -17.04
C ALA A 90 -5.34 11.02 -16.12
N LYS A 91 -5.55 10.80 -14.81
CA LYS A 91 -4.47 10.61 -13.83
C LYS A 91 -3.60 9.39 -14.15
N ILE A 92 -4.21 8.29 -14.55
CA ILE A 92 -3.45 7.11 -15.00
C ILE A 92 -2.68 7.43 -16.29
N ALA A 93 -3.30 8.09 -17.27
CA ALA A 93 -2.65 8.45 -18.53
C ALA A 93 -1.46 9.40 -18.33
N GLU A 94 -1.51 10.33 -17.36
CA GLU A 94 -0.40 11.20 -17.00
C GLU A 94 0.84 10.40 -16.56
N ILE A 95 0.64 9.32 -15.79
CA ILE A 95 1.75 8.46 -15.35
C ILE A 95 2.21 7.54 -16.46
N GLU A 96 1.29 6.90 -17.21
CA GLU A 96 1.64 6.07 -18.37
C GLU A 96 2.49 6.84 -19.41
N ALA A 97 2.22 8.13 -19.59
CA ALA A 97 3.00 8.97 -20.52
C ALA A 97 4.49 9.12 -20.11
N VAL A 98 4.78 9.07 -18.80
CA VAL A 98 6.16 9.17 -18.28
C VAL A 98 6.80 7.81 -17.98
N VAL A 99 6.01 6.72 -17.94
CA VAL A 99 6.49 5.33 -17.77
C VAL A 99 5.87 4.38 -18.81
N PRO A 100 6.04 4.64 -20.11
CA PRO A 100 5.41 3.83 -21.15
C PRO A 100 5.90 2.37 -21.20
N ASP A 101 6.99 2.09 -20.51
CA ASP A 101 7.66 0.80 -20.41
C ASP A 101 7.20 -0.04 -19.19
N LYS A 102 6.34 0.51 -18.32
CA LYS A 102 5.92 -0.16 -17.08
C LYS A 102 4.42 -0.09 -16.88
N PRO A 103 3.80 -1.15 -16.36
CA PRO A 103 2.40 -1.09 -15.96
C PRO A 103 2.22 -0.13 -14.76
N VAL A 104 1.04 0.48 -14.69
CA VAL A 104 0.61 1.33 -13.58
C VAL A 104 -0.44 0.58 -12.77
N TRP A 105 -0.24 0.48 -11.45
CA TRP A 105 -1.21 -0.09 -10.52
C TRP A 105 -1.83 0.99 -9.63
N VAL A 106 -3.08 0.80 -9.25
CA VAL A 106 -3.75 1.61 -8.21
C VAL A 106 -3.74 0.81 -6.91
N THR A 107 -2.73 1.06 -6.08
CA THR A 107 -2.50 0.26 -4.87
C THR A 107 -3.25 0.77 -3.64
N GLU A 108 -3.81 1.96 -3.72
CA GLU A 108 -4.89 2.44 -2.84
C GLU A 108 -5.84 3.35 -3.60
N VAL A 109 -7.12 3.09 -3.43
CA VAL A 109 -8.21 3.97 -3.82
C VAL A 109 -9.33 3.85 -2.80
N GLY A 110 -9.92 4.95 -2.42
CA GLY A 110 -11.01 4.92 -1.46
C GLY A 110 -11.84 6.19 -1.48
N VAL A 111 -13.02 6.07 -0.87
CA VAL A 111 -13.92 7.17 -0.58
C VAL A 111 -14.49 6.91 0.81
N GLY A 112 -14.39 7.92 1.68
CA GLY A 112 -14.90 7.85 3.04
C GLY A 112 -16.42 7.96 3.09
N SER A 113 -17.03 7.30 4.08
CA SER A 113 -18.47 7.43 4.39
C SER A 113 -18.77 8.59 5.35
N PHE A 114 -17.78 9.45 5.62
CA PHE A 114 -17.93 10.57 6.55
C PHE A 114 -19.00 11.55 6.06
N GLY A 115 -20.04 11.69 6.86
CA GLY A 115 -21.17 12.58 6.59
C GLY A 115 -22.30 11.96 5.75
N ALA A 116 -22.00 11.01 4.83
CA ALA A 116 -23.01 10.32 4.02
C ALA A 116 -22.45 8.99 3.46
N GLU A 117 -23.08 7.88 3.80
CA GLU A 117 -22.64 6.55 3.35
C GLU A 117 -22.87 6.31 1.86
N GLU A 118 -23.85 7.01 1.26
CA GLU A 118 -24.15 6.96 -0.16
C GLU A 118 -22.98 7.47 -1.03
N VAL A 119 -22.17 8.37 -0.48
CA VAL A 119 -20.95 8.86 -1.17
C VAL A 119 -19.92 7.72 -1.30
N GLN A 120 -19.79 6.87 -0.28
CA GLN A 120 -18.91 5.70 -0.36
C GLN A 120 -19.45 4.67 -1.37
N VAL A 121 -20.77 4.43 -1.39
CA VAL A 121 -21.42 3.57 -2.40
C VAL A 121 -21.10 4.05 -3.80
N PHE A 122 -21.33 5.36 -4.07
CA PHE A 122 -20.97 5.99 -5.34
C PHE A 122 -19.48 5.81 -5.65
N GLY A 123 -18.60 6.00 -4.65
CA GLY A 123 -17.16 5.87 -4.77
C GLY A 123 -16.75 4.48 -5.25
N VAL A 124 -17.27 3.40 -4.63
CA VAL A 124 -17.00 2.01 -5.05
C VAL A 124 -17.44 1.77 -6.49
N GLN A 125 -18.68 2.14 -6.82
CA GLN A 125 -19.25 1.92 -8.15
C GLN A 125 -18.47 2.68 -9.24
N LYS A 126 -18.17 3.95 -8.99
CA LYS A 126 -17.49 4.81 -9.95
C LYS A 126 -16.02 4.42 -10.12
N THR A 127 -15.35 4.04 -9.06
CA THR A 127 -13.97 3.51 -9.13
C THR A 127 -13.92 2.25 -9.99
N ALA A 128 -14.82 1.30 -9.75
CA ALA A 128 -14.88 0.08 -10.54
C ALA A 128 -15.15 0.38 -12.04
N GLU A 129 -16.13 1.25 -12.33
CA GLU A 129 -16.45 1.67 -13.71
C GLU A 129 -15.25 2.26 -14.44
N LEU A 130 -14.42 3.07 -13.76
CA LEU A 130 -13.34 3.83 -14.39
C LEU A 130 -12.02 3.06 -14.47
N LEU A 131 -11.77 2.14 -13.54
CA LEU A 131 -10.46 1.50 -13.38
C LEU A 131 -10.42 0.00 -13.72
N VAL A 132 -11.53 -0.74 -13.53
CA VAL A 132 -11.58 -2.17 -13.89
C VAL A 132 -11.39 -2.33 -15.41
N GLY A 133 -10.42 -3.20 -15.77
CA GLY A 133 -10.00 -3.37 -17.17
C GLY A 133 -9.10 -2.25 -17.71
N ARG A 134 -8.88 -1.15 -16.97
CA ARG A 134 -7.97 -0.05 -17.35
C ARG A 134 -6.58 -0.23 -16.77
N VAL A 135 -6.50 -0.72 -15.53
CA VAL A 135 -5.24 -1.03 -14.84
C VAL A 135 -5.24 -2.47 -14.34
N PRO A 136 -4.05 -3.13 -14.25
CA PRO A 136 -3.97 -4.55 -13.88
C PRO A 136 -4.40 -4.84 -12.45
N ASN A 137 -4.08 -3.95 -11.51
CA ASN A 137 -4.38 -4.13 -10.09
C ASN A 137 -4.95 -2.85 -9.48
N ILE A 138 -6.03 -3.04 -8.70
CA ILE A 138 -6.74 -1.99 -7.97
C ILE A 138 -6.99 -2.53 -6.56
N TYR A 139 -6.69 -1.73 -5.53
CA TYR A 139 -6.94 -2.12 -4.14
C TYR A 139 -7.77 -1.05 -3.44
N TRP A 140 -8.99 -1.44 -2.99
CA TRP A 140 -9.88 -0.57 -2.24
C TRP A 140 -9.38 -0.38 -0.80
N TYR A 141 -9.26 0.84 -0.35
CA TYR A 141 -8.92 1.23 1.01
C TYR A 141 -10.20 1.63 1.75
N SER A 142 -10.70 0.84 2.73
CA SER A 142 -10.15 -0.36 3.31
C SER A 142 -11.28 -1.33 3.72
N LEU A 143 -10.93 -2.48 4.32
CA LEU A 143 -11.94 -3.41 4.83
C LEU A 143 -12.61 -2.89 6.11
N PHE A 144 -11.82 -2.45 7.09
CA PHE A 144 -12.30 -1.96 8.37
C PHE A 144 -12.05 -0.46 8.52
N ASP A 145 -12.99 0.21 9.20
CA ASP A 145 -12.73 1.54 9.72
C ASP A 145 -11.54 1.54 10.70
N LEU A 146 -10.80 2.63 10.73
CA LEU A 146 -9.81 2.83 11.79
C LEU A 146 -10.53 3.01 13.14
N PRO A 147 -10.01 2.42 14.23
CA PRO A 147 -10.54 2.66 15.56
C PRO A 147 -10.52 4.16 15.90
N GLN A 148 -11.58 4.67 16.51
CA GLN A 148 -11.67 6.10 16.90
C GLN A 148 -10.56 6.51 17.88
N ALA A 149 -10.02 5.54 18.63
CA ALA A 149 -8.87 5.76 19.51
C ALA A 149 -7.52 5.79 18.78
N TRP A 150 -7.50 5.48 17.47
CA TRP A 150 -6.25 5.50 16.71
C TRP A 150 -5.69 6.92 16.59
N GLY A 151 -4.39 7.07 16.77
CA GLY A 151 -3.66 8.31 16.58
C GLY A 151 -2.57 8.15 15.55
N ALA A 152 -2.44 9.12 14.64
CA ALA A 152 -1.34 9.13 13.70
C ALA A 152 0.01 9.23 14.46
N THR A 153 0.91 8.29 14.18
CA THR A 153 2.26 8.24 14.77
C THR A 153 3.33 8.85 13.86
N THR A 154 2.94 9.30 12.67
CA THR A 154 3.82 9.96 11.72
C THR A 154 4.23 11.34 12.20
N ARG A 155 5.48 11.75 11.94
CA ARG A 155 6.00 13.09 12.29
C ARG A 155 5.20 14.21 11.64
N HIS A 156 4.82 14.04 10.39
CA HIS A 156 3.98 14.98 9.66
C HIS A 156 2.62 14.36 9.40
N ARG A 157 1.54 15.11 9.58
CA ARG A 157 0.20 14.64 9.23
C ARG A 157 -0.04 14.81 7.74
N GLU A 158 -0.66 13.81 7.13
CA GLU A 158 -1.06 13.83 5.73
C GLU A 158 -2.21 14.82 5.50
N ALA A 159 -3.17 14.84 6.41
CA ALA A 159 -4.37 15.64 6.32
C ALA A 159 -4.68 16.33 7.64
N GLU A 160 -5.39 17.45 7.57
CA GLU A 160 -5.84 18.26 8.70
C GLU A 160 -7.33 18.52 8.60
N GLY A 161 -7.95 18.96 9.72
CA GLY A 161 -9.35 19.30 9.77
C GLY A 161 -10.28 18.14 9.41
N SER A 162 -11.28 18.38 8.57
CA SER A 162 -12.25 17.36 8.16
C SER A 162 -11.62 16.21 7.39
N SER A 163 -10.55 16.47 6.63
CA SER A 163 -9.84 15.43 5.88
C SER A 163 -9.18 14.42 6.80
N TYR A 164 -8.63 14.86 7.94
CA TYR A 164 -8.10 13.94 8.97
C TYR A 164 -9.18 13.00 9.52
N TYR A 165 -10.37 13.54 9.84
CA TYR A 165 -11.46 12.73 10.38
C TYR A 165 -11.99 11.71 9.36
N ARG A 166 -11.88 11.97 8.06
CA ARG A 166 -12.33 11.05 7.00
C ARG A 166 -11.57 9.73 7.01
N HIS A 167 -10.31 9.70 7.47
CA HIS A 167 -9.52 8.47 7.64
C HIS A 167 -10.24 7.41 8.48
N PHE A 168 -11.04 7.82 9.48
CA PHE A 168 -11.76 6.89 10.35
C PHE A 168 -12.97 6.23 9.70
N TYR A 169 -13.36 6.65 8.49
CA TYR A 169 -14.57 6.23 7.81
C TYR A 169 -14.32 5.60 6.43
N MET A 170 -13.11 5.13 6.17
CA MET A 170 -12.72 4.55 4.88
C MET A 170 -13.12 3.08 4.74
N GLY A 171 -13.32 2.37 5.86
CA GLY A 171 -13.67 0.95 5.87
C GLY A 171 -15.05 0.65 5.26
N LEU A 172 -15.22 -0.57 4.78
CA LEU A 172 -16.51 -1.14 4.37
C LEU A 172 -17.29 -1.70 5.58
N ILE A 173 -16.58 -1.90 6.70
CA ILE A 173 -17.08 -2.42 7.96
C ILE A 173 -16.71 -1.43 9.06
N ARG A 174 -17.68 -1.06 9.90
CA ARG A 174 -17.47 -0.11 11.00
C ARG A 174 -16.67 -0.74 12.14
N GLU A 175 -16.18 0.09 13.03
CA GLU A 175 -15.42 -0.34 14.22
C GLU A 175 -16.21 -1.32 15.10
N ASP A 176 -17.55 -1.18 15.18
CA ASP A 176 -18.44 -2.08 15.91
C ASP A 176 -18.72 -3.41 15.19
N GLY A 177 -18.14 -3.62 14.02
CA GLY A 177 -18.32 -4.83 13.20
C GLY A 177 -19.56 -4.79 12.30
N SER A 178 -20.39 -3.75 12.36
CA SER A 178 -21.53 -3.60 11.46
C SER A 178 -21.09 -3.21 10.04
N THR A 179 -21.83 -3.68 9.05
CA THR A 179 -21.51 -3.42 7.63
C THR A 179 -22.08 -2.10 7.15
N LYS A 180 -21.36 -1.44 6.24
CA LYS A 180 -21.85 -0.26 5.50
C LYS A 180 -22.51 -0.68 4.18
N PRO A 181 -23.43 0.12 3.62
CA PRO A 181 -24.06 -0.18 2.32
C PRO A 181 -23.06 -0.41 1.18
N ALA A 182 -21.89 0.26 1.22
CA ALA A 182 -20.83 0.10 0.23
C ALA A 182 -20.26 -1.33 0.18
N LEU A 183 -20.35 -2.13 1.26
CA LEU A 183 -19.89 -3.52 1.28
C LEU A 183 -20.59 -4.38 0.22
N GLU A 184 -21.92 -4.21 0.06
CA GLU A 184 -22.70 -4.97 -0.94
C GLU A 184 -22.31 -4.58 -2.38
N ASN A 185 -21.92 -3.31 -2.59
CA ASN A 185 -21.45 -2.85 -3.89
C ASN A 185 -20.05 -3.35 -4.18
N TYR A 186 -19.16 -3.35 -3.18
CA TYR A 186 -17.82 -3.92 -3.31
C TYR A 186 -17.90 -5.44 -3.61
N ALA A 187 -18.79 -6.18 -2.97
CA ALA A 187 -18.96 -7.62 -3.21
C ALA A 187 -19.23 -7.98 -4.68
N LYS A 188 -19.84 -7.07 -5.45
CA LYS A 188 -20.11 -7.26 -6.89
C LYS A 188 -18.84 -7.18 -7.75
N VAL A 189 -17.80 -6.55 -7.26
CA VAL A 189 -16.52 -6.28 -7.96
C VAL A 189 -15.31 -6.87 -7.25
N ALA A 190 -15.51 -7.59 -6.15
CA ALA A 190 -14.44 -8.16 -5.31
C ALA A 190 -13.53 -9.17 -6.04
N GLY A 191 -13.99 -9.73 -7.17
CA GLY A 191 -13.18 -10.60 -8.04
C GLY A 191 -12.19 -9.82 -8.91
N GLU A 192 -12.42 -8.52 -9.13
CA GLU A 192 -11.67 -7.64 -10.03
C GLU A 192 -10.89 -6.57 -9.26
N MET A 193 -11.43 -6.12 -8.12
CA MET A 193 -10.78 -5.19 -7.20
C MET A 193 -10.35 -5.92 -5.93
N GLY A 194 -9.07 -5.81 -5.57
CA GLY A 194 -8.55 -6.26 -4.30
C GLY A 194 -8.92 -5.32 -3.15
N LEU A 195 -8.57 -5.72 -1.94
CA LEU A 195 -8.66 -4.90 -0.73
C LEU A 195 -7.26 -4.46 -0.28
N MET A 196 -7.18 -3.27 0.27
CA MET A 196 -6.08 -2.87 1.12
C MET A 196 -6.52 -2.99 2.58
N GLN A 197 -5.76 -3.74 3.38
CA GLN A 197 -5.93 -3.79 4.83
C GLN A 197 -4.57 -3.93 5.49
N TRP A 198 -4.19 -2.92 6.24
CA TRP A 198 -3.00 -2.99 7.08
C TRP A 198 -3.33 -3.72 8.38
N PHE A 199 -2.52 -4.70 8.74
CA PHE A 199 -2.58 -5.35 10.04
C PHE A 199 -1.44 -4.81 10.90
N HIS A 200 -1.79 -4.12 11.98
CA HIS A 200 -0.81 -3.70 12.97
C HIS A 200 -0.23 -4.93 13.68
N TYR A 201 0.89 -4.74 14.35
CA TYR A 201 1.51 -5.82 15.12
C TYR A 201 0.50 -6.45 16.10
N GLU A 202 0.31 -7.76 15.99
CA GLU A 202 -0.68 -8.56 16.73
C GLU A 202 -2.15 -8.07 16.56
N ASP A 203 -2.50 -7.56 15.40
CA ASP A 203 -3.87 -7.09 15.12
C ASP A 203 -4.90 -8.21 15.35
N PRO A 204 -5.82 -8.05 16.31
CA PRO A 204 -6.81 -9.09 16.63
C PRO A 204 -7.83 -9.30 15.51
N ARG A 205 -7.91 -8.40 14.52
CA ARG A 205 -8.87 -8.45 13.42
C ARG A 205 -8.40 -9.31 12.24
N LEU A 206 -7.20 -9.89 12.28
CA LEU A 206 -6.66 -10.69 11.18
C LEU A 206 -7.62 -11.82 10.74
N ASP A 207 -8.07 -12.63 11.70
CA ASP A 207 -8.97 -13.76 11.41
C ASP A 207 -10.33 -13.30 10.90
N ASP A 208 -10.84 -12.18 11.41
CA ASP A 208 -12.08 -11.55 10.94
C ASP A 208 -11.91 -11.03 9.49
N ALA A 209 -10.79 -10.40 9.19
CA ALA A 209 -10.50 -9.94 7.84
C ALA A 209 -10.49 -11.11 6.83
N VAL A 210 -9.82 -12.21 7.17
CA VAL A 210 -9.79 -13.42 6.34
C VAL A 210 -11.20 -13.96 6.09
N ARG A 211 -12.05 -14.05 7.14
CA ARG A 211 -13.44 -14.50 6.99
C ARG A 211 -14.25 -13.59 6.07
N TRP A 212 -14.10 -12.26 6.23
CA TRP A 212 -14.81 -11.31 5.39
C TRP A 212 -14.32 -11.36 3.93
N MET A 213 -13.03 -11.39 3.69
CA MET A 213 -12.47 -11.47 2.33
C MET A 213 -12.95 -12.75 1.60
N LYS A 214 -12.95 -13.90 2.28
CA LYS A 214 -13.50 -15.15 1.73
C LYS A 214 -15.00 -15.03 1.41
N ARG A 215 -15.78 -14.45 2.32
CA ARG A 215 -17.22 -14.23 2.12
C ARG A 215 -17.51 -13.27 0.95
N LEU A 216 -16.70 -12.26 0.76
CA LEU A 216 -16.83 -11.29 -0.33
C LEU A 216 -16.34 -11.85 -1.69
N GLY A 217 -15.60 -12.95 -1.68
CA GLY A 217 -14.96 -13.48 -2.89
C GLY A 217 -13.74 -12.67 -3.34
N THR A 218 -13.16 -11.87 -2.45
CA THR A 218 -11.92 -11.13 -2.70
C THR A 218 -10.79 -12.10 -2.96
N LYS A 219 -10.00 -11.86 -4.02
CA LYS A 219 -8.85 -12.69 -4.38
C LYS A 219 -7.52 -12.03 -4.10
N LYS A 220 -7.48 -10.70 -4.13
CA LYS A 220 -6.28 -9.88 -4.00
C LYS A 220 -6.30 -9.05 -2.73
N LEU A 221 -5.20 -9.05 -2.01
CA LEU A 221 -5.00 -8.22 -0.82
C LEU A 221 -3.69 -7.46 -0.90
N ARG A 222 -3.72 -6.17 -0.59
CA ARG A 222 -2.51 -5.42 -0.25
C ARG A 222 -2.44 -5.25 1.26
N THR A 223 -1.30 -5.59 1.84
CA THR A 223 -0.98 -5.42 3.26
C THR A 223 0.47 -5.02 3.44
N GLY A 224 0.97 -4.97 4.66
CA GLY A 224 2.34 -4.60 4.95
C GLY A 224 3.05 -5.50 5.95
N LEU A 225 4.37 -5.58 5.80
CA LEU A 225 5.31 -6.04 6.81
C LEU A 225 6.24 -4.89 7.14
N SER A 226 6.02 -4.27 8.31
CA SER A 226 6.78 -3.11 8.74
C SER A 226 8.19 -3.52 9.18
N TRP A 227 9.22 -2.90 8.58
CA TRP A 227 10.59 -3.09 9.05
C TRP A 227 10.77 -2.62 10.50
N ALA A 228 10.13 -1.53 10.88
CA ALA A 228 10.14 -1.07 12.26
C ALA A 228 9.55 -2.11 13.23
N ASP A 229 8.47 -2.80 12.83
CA ASP A 229 7.85 -3.81 13.67
C ASP A 229 8.68 -5.10 13.75
N SER A 230 9.61 -5.38 12.81
CA SER A 230 10.46 -6.55 12.86
C SER A 230 11.41 -6.60 14.09
N PHE A 231 11.55 -5.48 14.78
CA PHE A 231 12.32 -5.36 16.02
C PHE A 231 11.48 -5.53 17.31
N ARG A 232 10.17 -5.75 17.17
CA ARG A 232 9.30 -6.07 18.30
C ARG A 232 9.53 -7.50 18.80
N PRO A 233 9.21 -7.80 20.08
CA PRO A 233 9.24 -9.16 20.58
C PRO A 233 8.37 -10.09 19.71
N ASN A 234 8.88 -11.26 19.34
CA ASN A 234 8.15 -12.26 18.51
C ASN A 234 7.62 -11.72 17.16
N ALA A 235 8.28 -10.73 16.59
CA ALA A 235 7.82 -10.09 15.34
C ALA A 235 7.71 -11.09 14.18
N LEU A 236 8.67 -12.02 14.06
CA LEU A 236 8.64 -13.04 13.01
C LEU A 236 7.49 -14.03 13.20
N ASP A 237 7.16 -14.40 14.43
CA ASP A 237 6.00 -15.27 14.70
C ASP A 237 4.69 -14.58 14.31
N TRP A 238 4.60 -13.26 14.50
CA TRP A 238 3.48 -12.46 14.03
C TRP A 238 3.41 -12.40 12.49
N PHE A 239 4.54 -12.17 11.82
CA PHE A 239 4.59 -12.15 10.36
C PHE A 239 4.24 -13.52 9.77
N ASP A 240 4.74 -14.61 10.38
CA ASP A 240 4.38 -15.98 10.00
C ASP A 240 2.88 -16.22 10.11
N ARG A 241 2.29 -15.88 11.25
CA ARG A 241 0.84 -15.99 11.45
C ARG A 241 0.04 -15.18 10.43
N GLN A 242 0.49 -13.94 10.15
CA GLN A 242 -0.17 -13.08 9.14
C GLN A 242 -0.10 -13.72 7.76
N MET A 243 1.07 -14.15 7.31
CA MET A 243 1.26 -14.71 5.97
C MET A 243 0.58 -16.08 5.83
N GLU A 244 0.58 -16.91 6.87
CA GLU A 244 -0.15 -18.18 6.89
C GLU A 244 -1.66 -17.96 6.78
N ALA A 245 -2.22 -17.02 7.52
CA ALA A 245 -3.64 -16.68 7.45
C ALA A 245 -4.07 -16.17 6.07
N LEU A 246 -3.15 -15.53 5.34
CA LEU A 246 -3.38 -14.92 4.02
C LEU A 246 -3.02 -15.82 2.83
N GLN A 247 -2.59 -17.06 3.04
CA GLN A 247 -2.08 -17.96 2.00
C GLN A 247 -3.04 -18.27 0.85
N ASP A 248 -4.36 -18.08 1.06
CA ASP A 248 -5.40 -18.31 0.04
C ASP A 248 -5.62 -17.09 -0.87
N PHE A 249 -4.88 -16.00 -0.66
CA PHE A 249 -5.02 -14.74 -1.41
C PHE A 249 -3.76 -14.44 -2.22
N GLU A 250 -3.93 -13.72 -3.32
CA GLU A 250 -2.83 -13.03 -4.01
C GLU A 250 -2.46 -11.79 -3.19
N VAL A 251 -1.28 -11.82 -2.56
CA VAL A 251 -0.89 -10.78 -1.60
C VAL A 251 0.17 -9.85 -2.18
N THR A 252 -0.12 -8.56 -2.25
CA THR A 252 0.88 -7.51 -2.45
C THR A 252 1.39 -7.05 -1.09
N VAL A 253 2.64 -7.40 -0.76
CA VAL A 253 3.27 -7.02 0.50
C VAL A 253 4.00 -5.69 0.35
N THR A 254 3.69 -4.73 1.21
CA THR A 254 4.42 -3.45 1.32
C THR A 254 5.47 -3.55 2.42
N PHE A 255 6.74 -3.34 2.07
CA PHE A 255 7.85 -3.17 3.00
C PHE A 255 8.09 -1.68 3.22
N CYS A 256 8.03 -1.20 4.44
CA CYS A 256 8.23 0.21 4.77
C CYS A 256 8.56 0.41 6.26
N PHE A 257 8.76 1.65 6.61
CA PHE A 257 9.00 2.18 7.95
C PHE A 257 10.35 1.78 8.57
N THR A 258 11.17 2.81 8.73
CA THR A 258 12.50 2.65 9.35
C THR A 258 12.38 2.49 10.86
N PRO A 259 13.04 1.49 11.47
CA PRO A 259 13.20 1.46 12.93
C PRO A 259 13.85 2.75 13.43
N GLU A 260 13.32 3.34 14.50
CA GLU A 260 13.78 4.66 14.99
C GLU A 260 15.29 4.70 15.26
N HIS A 261 15.85 3.62 15.82
CA HIS A 261 17.26 3.52 16.12
C HIS A 261 18.17 3.34 14.89
N LEU A 262 17.61 3.01 13.73
CA LEU A 262 18.32 2.88 12.44
C LEU A 262 18.10 4.09 11.52
N GLY A 263 17.15 4.96 11.85
CA GLY A 263 16.87 6.17 11.11
C GLY A 263 17.92 7.26 11.30
N ILE A 264 18.08 8.15 10.33
CA ILE A 264 18.86 9.39 10.48
C ILE A 264 18.25 10.22 11.60
N GLN A 265 16.92 10.31 11.63
CA GLN A 265 16.14 10.89 12.72
C GLN A 265 15.36 9.77 13.44
N PRO A 266 15.03 9.93 14.73
CA PRO A 266 14.39 8.89 15.53
C PRO A 266 12.87 8.81 15.31
N HIS A 267 12.47 8.56 14.07
CA HIS A 267 11.06 8.30 13.70
C HIS A 267 10.99 7.42 12.44
N HIS A 268 9.91 6.67 12.31
CA HIS A 268 9.77 5.61 11.32
C HIS A 268 9.61 6.09 9.85
N THR A 269 9.39 7.37 9.64
CA THR A 269 9.35 7.98 8.29
C THR A 269 10.70 8.57 7.85
N SER A 270 11.72 8.49 8.71
CA SER A 270 13.08 8.92 8.39
C SER A 270 13.75 7.95 7.42
N ALA A 271 14.61 8.46 6.55
CA ALA A 271 15.54 7.61 5.81
C ALA A 271 16.44 6.82 6.78
N ALA A 272 16.79 5.60 6.41
CA ALA A 272 17.76 4.79 7.15
C ALA A 272 19.17 5.34 6.99
N ARG A 273 20.00 5.23 8.04
CA ARG A 273 21.45 5.56 7.95
C ARG A 273 22.15 4.63 6.96
N GLU A 274 21.77 3.37 6.95
CA GLU A 274 22.33 2.32 6.11
C GLU A 274 21.20 1.67 5.28
N PRO A 275 20.90 2.15 4.06
CA PRO A 275 19.80 1.63 3.24
C PRO A 275 19.91 0.13 2.93
N GLN A 276 21.13 -0.43 2.97
CA GLN A 276 21.34 -1.87 2.77
C GLN A 276 20.62 -2.72 3.82
N GLN A 277 20.47 -2.26 5.06
CA GLN A 277 19.74 -2.99 6.10
C GLN A 277 18.25 -3.15 5.77
N PHE A 278 17.65 -2.15 5.12
CA PHE A 278 16.28 -2.28 4.62
C PHE A 278 16.19 -3.29 3.46
N ALA A 279 17.16 -3.25 2.56
CA ALA A 279 17.25 -4.21 1.45
C ALA A 279 17.42 -5.65 1.95
N ASP A 280 18.25 -5.86 2.96
CA ASP A 280 18.47 -7.18 3.60
C ASP A 280 17.17 -7.67 4.29
N PHE A 281 16.43 -6.77 4.95
CA PHE A 281 15.11 -7.09 5.49
C PHE A 281 14.14 -7.54 4.38
N CYS A 282 14.04 -6.77 3.29
CA CYS A 282 13.18 -7.14 2.16
C CYS A 282 13.55 -8.52 1.59
N ALA A 283 14.84 -8.77 1.36
CA ALA A 283 15.32 -10.06 0.85
C ALA A 283 14.96 -11.21 1.79
N SER A 284 15.18 -11.04 3.10
CA SER A 284 14.87 -12.08 4.10
C SER A 284 13.38 -12.41 4.16
N MET A 285 12.49 -11.42 3.97
CA MET A 285 11.05 -11.65 3.90
C MET A 285 10.66 -12.39 2.61
N ILE A 286 11.29 -12.07 1.48
CA ILE A 286 11.08 -12.81 0.22
C ILE A 286 11.56 -14.25 0.35
N GLU A 287 12.76 -14.49 0.88
CA GLU A 287 13.28 -15.86 1.11
C GLU A 287 12.37 -16.67 2.02
N ARG A 288 11.73 -16.03 3.02
CA ARG A 288 10.86 -16.68 3.98
C ARG A 288 9.47 -17.01 3.39
N TYR A 289 8.86 -16.09 2.65
CA TYR A 289 7.45 -16.18 2.24
C TYR A 289 7.24 -16.46 0.75
N ALA A 290 8.25 -16.26 -0.07
CA ALA A 290 8.23 -16.51 -1.51
C ALA A 290 9.55 -17.07 -2.01
N PRO A 291 10.02 -18.22 -1.49
CA PRO A 291 11.30 -18.78 -1.88
C PRO A 291 11.31 -19.21 -3.36
N ALA A 292 12.42 -18.98 -4.06
CA ALA A 292 12.59 -19.27 -5.49
C ALA A 292 12.38 -20.76 -5.88
N SER A 293 12.48 -21.69 -4.92
CA SER A 293 12.32 -23.13 -5.13
C SER A 293 10.91 -23.66 -4.90
N ALA A 294 9.98 -22.84 -4.49
CA ALA A 294 8.60 -23.22 -4.27
C ALA A 294 7.86 -23.32 -5.62
N ALA A 295 7.97 -24.47 -6.29
CA ALA A 295 6.98 -24.93 -7.25
C ALA A 295 5.69 -25.27 -6.46
N SER A 296 4.98 -24.28 -5.99
CA SER A 296 3.64 -24.41 -5.40
C SER A 296 2.81 -23.21 -5.81
N PRO A 297 1.56 -23.47 -6.21
CA PRO A 297 0.71 -22.42 -6.75
C PRO A 297 0.31 -21.47 -5.64
N THR A 298 0.31 -20.19 -5.95
CA THR A 298 -0.42 -19.13 -5.25
C THR A 298 0.23 -18.47 -4.03
N LEU A 299 1.46 -18.03 -4.13
CA LEU A 299 1.83 -16.72 -3.58
C LEU A 299 2.37 -15.92 -4.75
N ALA A 300 1.48 -15.44 -5.60
CA ALA A 300 1.82 -14.33 -6.47
C ALA A 300 1.97 -13.12 -5.55
N LEU A 301 3.18 -12.92 -5.03
CA LEU A 301 3.58 -11.64 -4.46
C LEU A 301 3.69 -10.68 -5.64
N ALA A 302 2.55 -10.16 -6.07
CA ALA A 302 2.46 -9.08 -7.03
C ALA A 302 2.89 -7.76 -6.43
#